data_27b3a902a5db467423f44fcb82466081
#
_entry.id   27b3a902a5db467423f44fcb82466081
#
_cell.length_a   1.000
_cell.length_b   1.000
_cell.length_c   1.000
_cell.angle_alpha   90.00
_cell.angle_beta   90.00
_cell.angle_gamma   90.00
#
_symmetry.space_group_name_H-M   'P 1'
#
loop_
_entity.id
_entity.type
_entity.pdbx_description
1 polymer ?
#
loop_
_entity_poly.entity_id
_entity_poly.type
_entity_poly.pdbx_seq_one_letter_code
_entity_poly.pdbx_strand_id
1 'polypeptide(L)'
;MIGADHFDLTSGPVPSPADGEFLVRTICLAPGPAQRGYLDPSQAVFFGAPIPIGDVMRGRGIGEIVASRHPDYSPGEVFVGSLGWQDYSLQRPMGSDFVFSTRKIATPRRPLSLHLGIIGQAGGTGYFGLLEGAHLKTGDNVLISAAAGGVGSIAGQIARIKGANNVIGIAGSEEKCAWLRDTIGYTDAINYKTENLDARLGELFPDGIDVYFDNVGGDTLNIALNHLAMHARIAISGFISTQYSPNQPVGPANYSNLLFKRARMQGFVFFDYWDRYEQAEKQLCEWYDKGMLVNTEYLTNELEHMPAALADLFTGGNRGIAICRVGADP
;
A
#
# COMPACT_ATOMS: atom_id res chain seq x y z
N MET A 1 -3.55 -20.88 -0.71
CA MET A 1 -2.80 -19.66 -1.11
C MET A 1 -3.29 -19.28 -2.50
N ILE A 2 -3.38 -17.98 -2.86
CA ILE A 2 -3.75 -17.60 -4.24
C ILE A 2 -2.60 -17.98 -5.15
N GLY A 3 -2.90 -18.62 -6.28
CA GLY A 3 -1.96 -19.01 -7.31
C GLY A 3 -2.49 -18.69 -8.71
N ALA A 4 -1.68 -18.85 -9.72
CA ALA A 4 -2.06 -18.58 -11.10
C ALA A 4 -3.24 -19.48 -11.58
N ASP A 5 -3.38 -20.64 -11.01
CA ASP A 5 -4.44 -21.62 -11.27
C ASP A 5 -5.86 -21.18 -10.83
N HIS A 6 -5.97 -20.06 -10.14
CA HIS A 6 -7.26 -19.46 -9.77
C HIS A 6 -7.76 -18.42 -10.78
N PHE A 7 -7.00 -18.17 -11.85
CA PHE A 7 -7.30 -17.14 -12.83
C PHE A 7 -7.14 -17.70 -14.25
N ASP A 8 -8.07 -17.33 -15.11
CA ASP A 8 -8.01 -17.63 -16.54
C ASP A 8 -7.72 -16.34 -17.31
N LEU A 9 -6.69 -16.37 -18.16
CA LEU A 9 -6.45 -15.30 -19.12
C LEU A 9 -7.35 -15.51 -20.33
N THR A 10 -8.21 -14.54 -20.58
CA THR A 10 -9.15 -14.56 -21.71
C THR A 10 -8.91 -13.39 -22.65
N SER A 11 -9.31 -13.54 -23.91
CA SER A 11 -9.25 -12.49 -24.91
C SER A 11 -10.62 -12.24 -25.53
N GLY A 12 -10.86 -10.99 -25.91
CA GLY A 12 -12.10 -10.57 -26.55
C GLY A 12 -11.93 -9.29 -27.36
N PRO A 13 -13.00 -8.82 -28.04
CA PRO A 13 -12.95 -7.58 -28.76
C PRO A 13 -12.76 -6.39 -27.81
N VAL A 14 -12.00 -5.37 -28.25
CA VAL A 14 -11.89 -4.12 -27.52
C VAL A 14 -13.27 -3.45 -27.45
N PRO A 15 -13.78 -3.14 -26.26
CA PRO A 15 -15.12 -2.57 -26.12
C PRO A 15 -15.17 -1.11 -26.61
N SER A 16 -16.36 -0.65 -26.99
CA SER A 16 -16.60 0.75 -27.38
C SER A 16 -17.41 1.45 -26.30
N PRO A 17 -17.08 2.70 -25.93
CA PRO A 17 -17.81 3.44 -24.90
C PRO A 17 -19.21 3.82 -25.37
N ALA A 18 -20.20 3.63 -24.50
CA ALA A 18 -21.54 4.17 -24.62
C ALA A 18 -21.60 5.62 -24.13
N ASP A 19 -22.77 6.30 -24.27
CA ASP A 19 -22.94 7.66 -23.78
C ASP A 19 -22.68 7.77 -22.27
N GLY A 20 -21.84 8.71 -21.89
CA GLY A 20 -21.37 8.89 -20.52
C GLY A 20 -20.23 7.97 -20.10
N GLU A 21 -19.63 7.23 -21.02
CA GLU A 21 -18.51 6.34 -20.79
C GLU A 21 -17.24 6.78 -21.53
N PHE A 22 -16.11 6.30 -21.07
CA PHE A 22 -14.83 6.38 -21.78
C PHE A 22 -14.05 5.07 -21.64
N LEU A 23 -13.16 4.83 -22.58
CA LEU A 23 -12.31 3.65 -22.65
C LEU A 23 -10.88 4.02 -22.26
N VAL A 24 -10.34 3.31 -21.29
CA VAL A 24 -8.94 3.45 -20.85
C VAL A 24 -8.14 2.26 -21.33
N ARG A 25 -7.02 2.52 -22.01
CA ARG A 25 -5.98 1.54 -22.28
C ARG A 25 -5.08 1.48 -21.04
N THR A 26 -5.03 0.34 -20.40
CA THR A 26 -4.22 0.11 -19.19
C THR A 26 -2.74 0.16 -19.52
N ILE A 27 -1.97 0.88 -18.71
CA ILE A 27 -0.50 0.97 -18.83
C ILE A 27 0.15 0.23 -17.67
N CYS A 28 -0.27 0.51 -16.44
CA CYS A 28 0.20 -0.20 -15.25
C CYS A 28 -0.96 -0.58 -14.33
N LEU A 29 -0.80 -1.71 -13.66
CA LEU A 29 -1.64 -2.17 -12.55
C LEU A 29 -0.80 -2.27 -11.28
N ALA A 30 -1.43 -2.02 -10.13
CA ALA A 30 -0.81 -2.18 -8.83
C ALA A 30 -1.43 -3.38 -8.10
N PRO A 31 -0.76 -4.54 -8.03
CA PRO A 31 -1.20 -5.61 -7.16
C PRO A 31 -1.07 -5.15 -5.69
N GLY A 32 -2.10 -5.41 -4.90
CA GLY A 32 -2.16 -5.01 -3.50
C GLY A 32 -2.84 -6.05 -2.62
N PRO A 33 -2.47 -6.19 -1.34
CA PRO A 33 -3.00 -7.22 -0.45
C PRO A 33 -4.53 -7.23 -0.36
N ALA A 34 -5.17 -6.08 -0.41
CA ALA A 34 -6.64 -5.94 -0.39
C ALA A 34 -7.34 -6.72 -1.52
N GLN A 35 -6.66 -6.95 -2.64
CA GLN A 35 -7.25 -7.67 -3.78
C GLN A 35 -7.60 -9.12 -3.43
N ARG A 36 -6.89 -9.75 -2.51
CA ARG A 36 -7.27 -11.08 -2.02
C ARG A 36 -8.63 -11.06 -1.32
N GLY A 37 -8.96 -9.96 -0.63
CA GLY A 37 -10.24 -9.82 0.05
C GLY A 37 -11.45 -9.85 -0.89
N TYR A 38 -11.27 -9.45 -2.17
CA TYR A 38 -12.34 -9.50 -3.17
C TYR A 38 -12.70 -10.93 -3.62
N LEU A 39 -11.86 -11.91 -3.30
CA LEU A 39 -12.07 -13.31 -3.65
C LEU A 39 -12.68 -14.12 -2.50
N ASP A 40 -12.77 -13.52 -1.30
CA ASP A 40 -13.20 -14.21 -0.08
C ASP A 40 -14.54 -13.67 0.41
N PRO A 41 -15.64 -14.45 0.34
CA PRO A 41 -16.95 -14.02 0.82
C PRO A 41 -16.97 -13.63 2.30
N SER A 42 -16.06 -14.19 3.12
CA SER A 42 -15.96 -13.85 4.54
C SER A 42 -15.47 -12.42 4.78
N GLN A 43 -14.83 -11.81 3.78
CA GLN A 43 -14.30 -10.46 3.80
C GLN A 43 -15.27 -9.40 3.24
N ALA A 44 -16.49 -9.80 2.88
CA ALA A 44 -17.49 -8.92 2.24
C ALA A 44 -17.84 -7.67 3.10
N VAL A 45 -17.72 -7.76 4.41
CA VAL A 45 -17.94 -6.63 5.33
C VAL A 45 -16.94 -5.50 5.07
N PHE A 46 -15.71 -5.83 4.64
CA PHE A 46 -14.64 -4.84 4.42
C PHE A 46 -14.49 -4.43 2.96
N PHE A 47 -14.75 -5.36 2.03
CA PHE A 47 -14.42 -5.18 0.60
C PHE A 47 -15.64 -5.21 -0.32
N GLY A 48 -16.85 -5.29 0.25
CA GLY A 48 -18.07 -5.46 -0.52
C GLY A 48 -18.25 -6.89 -1.05
N ALA A 49 -19.24 -7.10 -1.90
CA ALA A 49 -19.52 -8.41 -2.48
C ALA A 49 -18.27 -8.99 -3.18
N PRO A 50 -18.01 -10.29 -3.02
CA PRO A 50 -16.93 -10.96 -3.73
C PRO A 50 -17.13 -10.85 -5.24
N ILE A 51 -16.03 -10.95 -5.98
CA ILE A 51 -16.07 -10.95 -7.44
C ILE A 51 -16.70 -12.30 -7.89
N PRO A 52 -17.75 -12.27 -8.73
CA PRO A 52 -18.27 -13.49 -9.31
C PRO A 52 -17.23 -14.26 -10.13
N ILE A 53 -17.32 -15.58 -10.11
CA ILE A 53 -16.45 -16.40 -10.97
C ILE A 53 -16.76 -16.09 -12.43
N GLY A 54 -15.72 -15.84 -13.21
CA GLY A 54 -15.81 -15.45 -14.62
C GLY A 54 -15.76 -13.93 -14.87
N ASP A 55 -15.88 -13.13 -13.82
CA ASP A 55 -15.72 -11.67 -13.93
C ASP A 55 -14.25 -11.24 -13.88
N VAL A 56 -13.98 -10.05 -14.43
CA VAL A 56 -12.66 -9.44 -14.40
C VAL A 56 -12.22 -9.13 -12.95
N MET A 57 -11.03 -9.57 -12.59
CA MET A 57 -10.45 -9.28 -11.27
C MET A 57 -10.32 -7.79 -11.06
N ARG A 58 -10.80 -7.28 -9.91
CA ARG A 58 -10.68 -5.87 -9.54
C ARG A 58 -9.20 -5.50 -9.32
N GLY A 59 -8.82 -4.32 -9.77
CA GLY A 59 -7.44 -3.83 -9.60
C GLY A 59 -7.32 -2.35 -9.87
N ARG A 60 -6.50 -1.68 -9.06
CA ARG A 60 -6.15 -0.29 -9.30
C ARG A 60 -5.12 -0.21 -10.41
N GLY A 61 -5.32 0.71 -11.33
CA GLY A 61 -4.43 0.91 -12.46
C GLY A 61 -4.36 2.36 -12.90
N ILE A 62 -3.44 2.62 -13.81
CA ILE A 62 -3.27 3.87 -14.54
C ILE A 62 -3.20 3.57 -16.02
N GLY A 63 -3.79 4.43 -16.82
CA GLY A 63 -3.83 4.27 -18.26
C GLY A 63 -4.16 5.56 -18.99
N GLU A 64 -4.20 5.45 -20.31
CA GLU A 64 -4.55 6.52 -21.23
C GLU A 64 -5.99 6.35 -21.71
N ILE A 65 -6.77 7.41 -21.72
CA ILE A 65 -8.09 7.42 -22.35
C ILE A 65 -7.89 7.37 -23.87
N VAL A 66 -8.40 6.31 -24.50
CA VAL A 66 -8.24 6.10 -25.96
C VAL A 66 -9.51 6.39 -26.75
N ALA A 67 -10.66 6.37 -26.09
CA ALA A 67 -11.95 6.77 -26.69
C ALA A 67 -12.88 7.30 -25.60
N SER A 68 -13.73 8.28 -25.92
CA SER A 68 -14.68 8.87 -24.97
C SER A 68 -15.97 9.30 -25.62
N ARG A 69 -17.07 9.08 -24.89
CA ARG A 69 -18.39 9.69 -25.10
C ARG A 69 -18.88 10.39 -23.81
N HIS A 70 -17.94 10.78 -22.96
CA HIS A 70 -18.19 11.53 -21.74
C HIS A 70 -17.69 12.97 -21.90
N PRO A 71 -18.48 14.02 -21.53
CA PRO A 71 -18.11 15.41 -21.79
C PRO A 71 -16.82 15.89 -21.11
N ASP A 72 -16.49 15.31 -19.95
CA ASP A 72 -15.35 15.76 -19.11
C ASP A 72 -14.07 14.95 -19.32
N TYR A 73 -14.08 13.92 -20.17
CA TYR A 73 -12.95 13.03 -20.42
C TYR A 73 -12.63 12.94 -21.90
N SER A 74 -11.37 13.15 -22.28
CA SER A 74 -10.92 13.20 -23.67
C SER A 74 -9.80 12.19 -23.96
N PRO A 75 -9.73 11.65 -25.19
CA PRO A 75 -8.60 10.84 -25.62
C PRO A 75 -7.26 11.56 -25.41
N GLY A 76 -6.22 10.82 -24.97
CA GLY A 76 -4.91 11.32 -24.64
C GLY A 76 -4.75 11.75 -23.17
N GLU A 77 -5.84 11.85 -22.40
CA GLU A 77 -5.74 12.15 -20.97
C GLU A 77 -5.34 10.90 -20.17
N VAL A 78 -4.60 11.12 -19.08
CA VAL A 78 -4.19 10.04 -18.16
C VAL A 78 -5.22 9.90 -17.06
N PHE A 79 -5.63 8.66 -16.80
CA PHE A 79 -6.63 8.31 -15.82
C PHE A 79 -6.08 7.25 -14.84
N VAL A 80 -6.34 7.45 -13.55
CA VAL A 80 -6.07 6.48 -12.48
C VAL A 80 -7.37 6.06 -11.81
N GLY A 81 -7.55 4.75 -11.62
CA GLY A 81 -8.78 4.22 -11.03
C GLY A 81 -8.83 2.71 -10.95
N SER A 82 -10.03 2.16 -10.78
CA SER A 82 -10.29 0.73 -10.81
C SER A 82 -10.39 0.25 -12.25
N LEU A 83 -9.25 -0.09 -12.87
CA LEU A 83 -9.22 -0.54 -14.25
C LEU A 83 -9.53 -2.04 -14.40
N GLY A 84 -9.41 -2.83 -13.31
CA GLY A 84 -9.44 -4.27 -13.38
C GLY A 84 -8.19 -4.86 -14.03
N TRP A 85 -8.03 -6.19 -13.96
CA TRP A 85 -6.92 -6.88 -14.60
C TRP A 85 -7.25 -7.10 -16.07
N GLN A 86 -7.06 -6.09 -16.89
CA GLN A 86 -7.39 -6.09 -18.31
C GLN A 86 -6.64 -5.00 -19.08
N ASP A 87 -6.45 -5.21 -20.39
CA ASP A 87 -5.77 -4.26 -21.27
C ASP A 87 -6.59 -3.00 -21.53
N TYR A 88 -7.91 -3.14 -21.62
CA TYR A 88 -8.85 -2.05 -21.90
C TYR A 88 -9.99 -2.08 -20.90
N SER A 89 -10.27 -0.94 -20.30
CA SER A 89 -11.29 -0.80 -19.27
C SER A 89 -12.31 0.27 -19.64
N LEU A 90 -13.59 -0.12 -19.73
CA LEU A 90 -14.68 0.86 -19.80
C LEU A 90 -14.88 1.50 -18.43
N GLN A 91 -14.88 2.81 -18.41
CA GLN A 91 -15.08 3.60 -17.20
C GLN A 91 -16.34 4.47 -17.34
N ARG A 92 -17.11 4.50 -16.27
CA ARG A 92 -18.20 5.46 -16.08
C ARG A 92 -17.97 6.14 -14.74
N PRO A 93 -17.70 7.45 -14.70
CA PRO A 93 -17.55 8.17 -13.44
C PRO A 93 -18.86 8.09 -12.66
N MET A 94 -18.91 7.28 -11.65
CA MET A 94 -19.95 7.29 -10.64
C MET A 94 -19.31 7.76 -9.37
N GLY A 95 -19.94 8.65 -8.63
CA GLY A 95 -19.43 9.36 -7.47
C GLY A 95 -18.42 8.57 -6.61
N SER A 96 -17.85 9.15 -5.61
CA SER A 96 -16.73 8.61 -4.82
C SER A 96 -16.93 7.13 -4.44
N ASP A 97 -16.42 6.22 -5.27
CA ASP A 97 -16.35 4.82 -4.92
C ASP A 97 -15.31 4.68 -3.79
N PHE A 98 -15.76 4.33 -2.61
CA PHE A 98 -14.99 4.31 -1.37
C PHE A 98 -13.64 3.53 -1.50
N VAL A 99 -13.61 2.51 -2.35
CA VAL A 99 -12.42 1.65 -2.50
C VAL A 99 -11.46 2.14 -3.58
N PHE A 100 -11.93 2.93 -4.56
CA PHE A 100 -11.15 3.28 -5.74
C PHE A 100 -11.40 4.71 -6.17
N SER A 101 -10.86 5.66 -5.43
CA SER A 101 -10.88 7.06 -5.87
C SER A 101 -10.31 7.18 -7.27
N THR A 102 -11.17 7.51 -8.20
CA THR A 102 -10.84 7.65 -9.62
C THR A 102 -10.64 9.09 -9.96
N ARG A 103 -9.64 9.41 -10.78
CA ARG A 103 -9.40 10.77 -11.23
C ARG A 103 -8.62 10.85 -12.52
N LYS A 104 -8.81 11.93 -13.24
CA LYS A 104 -7.87 12.42 -14.25
C LYS A 104 -6.60 12.94 -13.58
N ILE A 105 -5.45 12.70 -14.19
CA ILE A 105 -4.19 13.29 -13.78
C ILE A 105 -3.91 14.48 -14.71
N ALA A 106 -4.10 15.69 -14.22
CA ALA A 106 -3.94 16.90 -15.02
C ALA A 106 -2.49 17.11 -15.49
N THR A 107 -1.52 16.78 -14.65
CA THR A 107 -0.09 16.89 -14.97
C THR A 107 0.61 15.59 -14.62
N PRO A 108 0.57 14.59 -15.52
CA PRO A 108 1.13 13.28 -15.23
C PRO A 108 2.66 13.33 -15.14
N ARG A 109 3.19 12.77 -14.06
CA ARG A 109 4.63 12.53 -13.88
C ARG A 109 5.01 11.18 -14.46
N ARG A 110 6.24 11.09 -14.94
CA ARG A 110 6.74 9.86 -15.53
C ARG A 110 7.87 9.25 -14.70
N PRO A 111 7.98 7.91 -14.66
CA PRO A 111 7.03 6.95 -15.25
C PRO A 111 5.64 7.06 -14.60
N LEU A 112 4.58 6.70 -15.33
CA LEU A 112 3.18 6.82 -14.83
C LEU A 112 2.93 5.96 -13.59
N SER A 113 3.70 4.90 -13.38
CA SER A 113 3.66 4.05 -12.17
C SER A 113 3.84 4.83 -10.87
N LEU A 114 4.51 6.00 -10.89
CA LEU A 114 4.63 6.89 -9.72
C LEU A 114 3.26 7.21 -9.10
N HIS A 115 2.22 7.38 -9.94
CA HIS A 115 0.85 7.67 -9.51
C HIS A 115 0.11 6.48 -8.89
N LEU A 116 0.64 5.28 -9.00
CA LEU A 116 0.17 4.10 -8.26
C LEU A 116 0.96 3.88 -6.97
N GLY A 117 2.19 4.40 -6.92
CA GLY A 117 3.16 4.19 -5.87
C GLY A 117 3.38 5.40 -4.96
N ILE A 118 4.57 5.99 -5.10
CA ILE A 118 5.11 6.99 -4.15
C ILE A 118 4.28 8.29 -4.09
N ILE A 119 3.74 8.74 -5.21
CA ILE A 119 2.81 9.87 -5.28
C ILE A 119 1.36 9.43 -5.46
N GLY A 120 1.07 8.16 -5.20
CA GLY A 120 -0.24 7.54 -5.26
C GLY A 120 -0.72 7.05 -3.90
N GLN A 121 -1.52 5.96 -3.93
CA GLN A 121 -2.13 5.40 -2.73
C GLN A 121 -1.09 4.97 -1.69
N ALA A 122 0.01 4.34 -2.08
CA ALA A 122 1.02 3.87 -1.13
C ALA A 122 1.70 5.05 -0.41
N GLY A 123 2.06 6.10 -1.16
CA GLY A 123 2.60 7.34 -0.59
C GLY A 123 1.62 8.05 0.31
N GLY A 124 0.37 8.21 -0.14
CA GLY A 124 -0.71 8.79 0.67
C GLY A 124 -0.99 8.02 1.96
N THR A 125 -0.97 6.68 1.90
CA THR A 125 -1.12 5.83 3.10
C THR A 125 0.02 6.07 4.09
N GLY A 126 1.27 6.09 3.63
CA GLY A 126 2.42 6.41 4.49
C GLY A 126 2.33 7.82 5.08
N TYR A 127 1.95 8.80 4.26
CA TYR A 127 1.81 10.20 4.66
C TYR A 127 0.74 10.39 5.74
N PHE A 128 -0.49 10.02 5.46
CA PHE A 128 -1.59 10.22 6.40
C PHE A 128 -1.50 9.30 7.62
N GLY A 129 -1.05 8.07 7.44
CA GLY A 129 -0.88 7.15 8.56
C GLY A 129 0.14 7.63 9.59
N LEU A 130 1.25 8.23 9.14
CA LEU A 130 2.24 8.81 10.06
C LEU A 130 1.77 10.14 10.65
N LEU A 131 1.28 11.06 9.81
CA LEU A 131 1.02 12.44 10.25
C LEU A 131 -0.32 12.57 10.98
N GLU A 132 -1.37 11.90 10.48
CA GLU A 132 -2.72 11.98 11.06
C GLU A 132 -3.02 10.78 11.97
N GLY A 133 -2.70 9.55 11.52
CA GLY A 133 -2.96 8.33 12.29
C GLY A 133 -2.07 8.24 13.54
N ALA A 134 -0.77 8.38 13.37
CA ALA A 134 0.20 8.29 14.46
C ALA A 134 0.58 9.65 15.08
N HIS A 135 0.23 10.78 14.46
CA HIS A 135 0.67 12.12 14.88
C HIS A 135 2.18 12.16 15.17
N LEU A 136 2.96 11.74 14.18
CA LEU A 136 4.42 11.70 14.24
C LEU A 136 4.99 13.08 14.62
N LYS A 137 5.97 13.08 15.51
CA LYS A 137 6.68 14.28 15.97
C LYS A 137 8.17 14.15 15.69
N THR A 138 8.85 15.28 15.55
CA THR A 138 10.30 15.33 15.53
C THR A 138 10.86 14.70 16.82
N GLY A 139 11.86 13.84 16.68
CA GLY A 139 12.49 13.13 17.79
C GLY A 139 11.84 11.80 18.16
N ASP A 140 10.71 11.42 17.58
CA ASP A 140 10.06 10.12 17.84
C ASP A 140 10.94 8.94 17.39
N ASN A 141 10.90 7.86 18.16
CA ASN A 141 11.42 6.55 17.79
C ASN A 141 10.32 5.75 17.09
N VAL A 142 10.54 5.39 15.84
CA VAL A 142 9.52 4.84 14.93
C VAL A 142 9.83 3.39 14.59
N LEU A 143 8.86 2.50 14.81
CA LEU A 143 8.86 1.12 14.32
C LEU A 143 7.89 1.00 13.14
N ILE A 144 8.29 0.27 12.09
CA ILE A 144 7.43 0.00 10.93
C ILE A 144 7.47 -1.48 10.59
N SER A 145 6.33 -2.15 10.61
CA SER A 145 6.22 -3.54 10.17
C SER A 145 6.01 -3.63 8.65
N ALA A 146 6.40 -4.77 8.04
CA ALA A 146 6.47 -4.94 6.58
C ALA A 146 7.19 -3.78 5.89
N ALA A 147 8.29 -3.33 6.50
CA ALA A 147 9.01 -2.12 6.12
C ALA A 147 9.53 -2.14 4.67
N ALA A 148 9.86 -3.31 4.15
CA ALA A 148 10.33 -3.48 2.76
C ALA A 148 9.21 -3.55 1.71
N GLY A 149 7.95 -3.44 2.12
CA GLY A 149 6.80 -3.36 1.21
C GLY A 149 6.56 -1.94 0.68
N GLY A 150 5.57 -1.79 -0.21
CA GLY A 150 5.27 -0.51 -0.87
C GLY A 150 5.00 0.63 0.10
N VAL A 151 4.08 0.44 1.06
CA VAL A 151 3.74 1.46 2.05
C VAL A 151 4.88 1.65 3.06
N GLY A 152 5.42 0.54 3.59
CA GLY A 152 6.46 0.60 4.64
C GLY A 152 7.71 1.35 4.18
N SER A 153 8.21 1.06 2.98
CA SER A 153 9.41 1.71 2.45
C SER A 153 9.24 3.23 2.28
N ILE A 154 8.04 3.70 1.97
CA ILE A 154 7.75 5.14 1.87
C ILE A 154 7.54 5.75 3.26
N ALA A 155 6.81 5.07 4.13
CA ALA A 155 6.56 5.54 5.50
C ALA A 155 7.86 5.81 6.27
N GLY A 156 8.85 4.91 6.18
CA GLY A 156 10.14 5.12 6.82
C GLY A 156 10.89 6.35 6.32
N GLN A 157 10.86 6.60 5.02
CA GLN A 157 11.45 7.80 4.45
C GLN A 157 10.72 9.07 4.94
N ILE A 158 9.39 9.06 4.96
CA ILE A 158 8.58 10.18 5.47
C ILE A 158 8.89 10.42 6.95
N ALA A 159 9.02 9.37 7.76
CA ALA A 159 9.38 9.50 9.18
C ALA A 159 10.73 10.23 9.34
N ARG A 160 11.74 9.87 8.54
CA ARG A 160 13.03 10.56 8.54
C ARG A 160 12.94 12.01 8.09
N ILE A 161 12.23 12.28 7.01
CA ILE A 161 12.02 13.65 6.48
C ILE A 161 11.35 14.52 7.55
N LYS A 162 10.48 13.96 8.37
CA LYS A 162 9.78 14.63 9.46
C LYS A 162 10.58 14.70 10.76
N GLY A 163 11.84 14.23 10.74
CA GLY A 163 12.76 14.38 11.86
C GLY A 163 12.62 13.32 12.97
N ALA A 164 12.12 12.11 12.63
CA ALA A 164 12.19 10.99 13.56
C ALA A 164 13.65 10.74 13.99
N ASN A 165 13.85 10.42 15.29
CA ASN A 165 15.18 10.14 15.85
C ASN A 165 15.69 8.78 15.38
N ASN A 166 14.85 7.77 15.45
CA ASN A 166 15.19 6.41 15.09
C ASN A 166 14.06 5.79 14.24
N VAL A 167 14.39 5.17 13.12
CA VAL A 167 13.41 4.51 12.24
C VAL A 167 13.85 3.08 12.01
N ILE A 168 13.17 2.13 12.64
CA ILE A 168 13.47 0.71 12.59
C ILE A 168 12.43 -0.02 11.75
N GLY A 169 12.90 -0.85 10.82
CA GLY A 169 12.04 -1.65 9.95
C GLY A 169 12.01 -3.13 10.36
N ILE A 170 10.85 -3.79 10.21
CA ILE A 170 10.74 -5.24 10.30
C ILE A 170 10.56 -5.79 8.89
N ALA A 171 11.43 -6.71 8.47
CA ALA A 171 11.41 -7.36 7.17
C ALA A 171 11.70 -8.87 7.27
N GLY A 172 11.52 -9.61 6.17
CA GLY A 172 11.57 -11.08 6.19
C GLY A 172 12.81 -11.70 5.54
N SER A 173 13.86 -10.91 5.28
CA SER A 173 15.16 -11.44 4.83
C SER A 173 16.26 -10.42 5.10
N GLU A 174 17.51 -10.91 5.22
CA GLU A 174 18.67 -10.04 5.42
C GLU A 174 18.91 -9.09 4.24
N GLU A 175 18.67 -9.55 3.01
CA GLU A 175 18.73 -8.69 1.82
C GLU A 175 17.79 -7.49 1.92
N LYS A 176 16.56 -7.70 2.42
CA LYS A 176 15.59 -6.61 2.64
C LYS A 176 16.02 -5.70 3.78
N CYS A 177 16.57 -6.25 4.85
CA CYS A 177 17.07 -5.46 5.96
C CYS A 177 18.26 -4.58 5.53
N ALA A 178 19.21 -5.14 4.79
CA ALA A 178 20.32 -4.39 4.21
C ALA A 178 19.82 -3.27 3.28
N TRP A 179 18.88 -3.60 2.39
CA TRP A 179 18.29 -2.60 1.48
C TRP A 179 17.56 -1.48 2.23
N LEU A 180 16.85 -1.77 3.32
CA LEU A 180 16.22 -0.74 4.15
C LEU A 180 17.25 0.19 4.76
N ARG A 181 18.37 -0.32 5.26
CA ARG A 181 19.48 0.48 5.82
C ARG A 181 20.19 1.29 4.73
N ASP A 182 20.67 0.62 3.70
CA ASP A 182 21.65 1.15 2.76
C ASP A 182 21.02 2.01 1.64
N THR A 183 19.77 1.70 1.24
CA THR A 183 19.11 2.36 0.12
C THR A 183 17.97 3.28 0.59
N ILE A 184 17.10 2.77 1.46
CA ILE A 184 15.92 3.52 1.92
C ILE A 184 16.29 4.45 3.07
N GLY A 185 17.33 4.09 3.82
CA GLY A 185 17.91 4.89 4.88
C GLY A 185 17.18 4.74 6.22
N TYR A 186 16.63 3.58 6.52
CA TYR A 186 16.25 3.24 7.89
C TYR A 186 17.50 3.24 8.79
N THR A 187 17.31 3.55 10.06
CA THR A 187 18.42 3.52 11.03
C THR A 187 18.92 2.09 11.23
N ASP A 188 17.99 1.14 11.34
CA ASP A 188 18.28 -0.30 11.36
C ASP A 188 17.04 -1.09 10.90
N ALA A 189 17.20 -2.40 10.73
CA ALA A 189 16.12 -3.31 10.34
C ALA A 189 16.31 -4.67 10.98
N ILE A 190 15.19 -5.31 11.33
CA ILE A 190 15.14 -6.61 12.01
C ILE A 190 14.60 -7.66 11.03
N ASN A 191 15.35 -8.76 10.86
CA ASN A 191 14.86 -9.92 10.13
C ASN A 191 14.05 -10.82 11.07
N TYR A 192 12.73 -10.68 11.09
CA TYR A 192 11.85 -11.42 12.00
C TYR A 192 11.88 -12.94 11.83
N LYS A 193 12.45 -13.46 10.73
CA LYS A 193 12.55 -14.90 10.47
C LYS A 193 13.78 -15.53 11.12
N THR A 194 14.81 -14.76 11.38
CA THR A 194 16.11 -15.26 11.88
C THR A 194 16.54 -14.65 13.21
N GLU A 195 15.99 -13.49 13.56
CA GLU A 195 16.29 -12.78 14.79
C GLU A 195 15.14 -12.92 15.81
N ASN A 196 15.47 -12.84 17.09
CA ASN A 196 14.46 -12.74 18.15
C ASN A 196 13.93 -11.30 18.18
N LEU A 197 12.72 -11.09 17.65
CA LEU A 197 12.13 -9.77 17.52
C LEU A 197 11.99 -9.04 18.87
N ASP A 198 11.58 -9.75 19.92
CA ASP A 198 11.39 -9.15 21.25
C ASP A 198 12.72 -8.62 21.82
N ALA A 199 13.79 -9.45 21.78
CA ALA A 199 15.12 -9.05 22.23
C ALA A 199 15.66 -7.85 21.43
N ARG A 200 15.52 -7.90 20.08
CA ARG A 200 16.01 -6.83 19.21
C ARG A 200 15.26 -5.51 19.42
N LEU A 201 13.96 -5.56 19.66
CA LEU A 201 13.19 -4.36 19.99
C LEU A 201 13.64 -3.75 21.32
N GLY A 202 13.93 -4.58 22.34
CA GLY A 202 14.49 -4.12 23.61
C GLY A 202 15.84 -3.43 23.46
N GLU A 203 16.72 -3.94 22.59
CA GLU A 203 18.03 -3.33 22.30
C GLU A 203 17.92 -2.02 21.53
N LEU A 204 17.07 -1.98 20.49
CA LEU A 204 16.97 -0.84 19.57
C LEU A 204 16.09 0.31 20.10
N PHE A 205 15.21 0.01 21.04
CA PHE A 205 14.31 0.98 21.67
C PHE A 205 14.42 0.95 23.20
N PRO A 206 15.58 1.32 23.78
CA PRO A 206 15.78 1.29 25.24
C PRO A 206 14.79 2.19 25.99
N ASP A 207 14.35 3.30 25.39
CA ASP A 207 13.34 4.21 25.94
C ASP A 207 11.92 3.92 25.45
N GLY A 208 11.75 2.91 24.59
CA GLY A 208 10.50 2.48 24.00
C GLY A 208 10.18 3.08 22.65
N ILE A 209 9.14 2.52 22.03
CA ILE A 209 8.63 2.90 20.71
C ILE A 209 7.61 4.03 20.88
N ASP A 210 7.87 5.20 20.31
CA ASP A 210 6.94 6.33 20.32
C ASP A 210 5.84 6.18 19.26
N VAL A 211 6.21 5.70 18.07
CA VAL A 211 5.29 5.46 16.96
C VAL A 211 5.48 4.06 16.41
N TYR A 212 4.39 3.30 16.32
CA TYR A 212 4.35 2.05 15.58
C TYR A 212 3.40 2.15 14.39
N PHE A 213 3.94 2.03 13.18
CA PHE A 213 3.18 1.95 11.95
C PHE A 213 2.97 0.48 11.58
N ASP A 214 1.77 -0.03 11.86
CA ASP A 214 1.47 -1.46 11.74
C ASP A 214 0.79 -1.82 10.42
N ASN A 215 1.48 -2.62 9.60
CA ASN A 215 0.96 -3.23 8.38
C ASN A 215 0.65 -4.72 8.55
N VAL A 216 0.99 -5.34 9.69
CA VAL A 216 1.06 -6.79 9.84
C VAL A 216 0.06 -7.34 10.86
N GLY A 217 -0.06 -6.72 12.02
CA GLY A 217 -0.87 -7.24 13.12
C GLY A 217 -0.27 -8.50 13.77
N GLY A 218 -1.12 -9.33 14.38
CA GLY A 218 -0.76 -10.65 14.93
C GLY A 218 0.38 -10.62 15.95
N ASP A 219 1.28 -11.58 15.88
CA ASP A 219 2.39 -11.73 16.84
C ASP A 219 3.35 -10.53 16.79
N THR A 220 3.56 -9.93 15.62
CA THR A 220 4.38 -8.72 15.50
C THR A 220 3.80 -7.56 16.32
N LEU A 221 2.49 -7.35 16.26
CA LEU A 221 1.80 -6.36 17.09
C LEU A 221 1.92 -6.72 18.59
N ASN A 222 1.67 -7.97 18.96
CA ASN A 222 1.80 -8.41 20.34
C ASN A 222 3.19 -8.11 20.92
N ILE A 223 4.26 -8.41 20.18
CA ILE A 223 5.62 -8.14 20.62
C ILE A 223 5.87 -6.63 20.71
N ALA A 224 5.48 -5.85 19.69
CA ALA A 224 5.68 -4.40 19.69
C ALA A 224 4.98 -3.70 20.88
N LEU A 225 3.82 -4.18 21.30
CA LEU A 225 3.10 -3.64 22.47
C LEU A 225 3.86 -3.79 23.79
N ASN A 226 4.83 -4.69 23.89
CA ASN A 226 5.67 -4.82 25.09
C ASN A 226 6.75 -3.72 25.19
N HIS A 227 7.09 -3.10 24.06
CA HIS A 227 8.19 -2.13 23.93
C HIS A 227 7.73 -0.68 23.76
N LEU A 228 6.46 -0.36 24.07
CA LEU A 228 5.94 0.99 23.90
C LEU A 228 6.58 1.99 24.87
N ALA A 229 6.89 3.17 24.37
CA ALA A 229 7.17 4.34 25.17
C ALA A 229 5.89 4.85 25.85
N MET A 230 6.03 5.75 26.83
CA MET A 230 4.90 6.43 27.42
C MET A 230 4.20 7.32 26.38
N HIS A 231 2.87 7.23 26.29
CA HIS A 231 2.05 7.94 25.31
C HIS A 231 2.32 7.54 23.83
N ALA A 232 2.77 6.32 23.60
CA ALA A 232 2.98 5.77 22.27
C ALA A 232 1.72 5.84 21.39
N ARG A 233 1.92 5.91 20.09
CA ARG A 233 0.87 6.01 19.09
C ARG A 233 1.05 4.90 18.06
N ILE A 234 0.03 4.04 17.92
CA ILE A 234 0.01 2.95 16.97
C ILE A 234 -0.98 3.29 15.85
N ALA A 235 -0.50 3.42 14.62
CA ALA A 235 -1.32 3.56 13.43
C ALA A 235 -1.48 2.20 12.76
N ILE A 236 -2.71 1.66 12.73
CA ILE A 236 -3.04 0.40 12.07
C ILE A 236 -3.35 0.69 10.60
N SER A 237 -2.42 0.35 9.72
CA SER A 237 -2.52 0.46 8.28
C SER A 237 -2.97 -0.84 7.62
N GLY A 238 -2.71 -1.98 8.25
CA GLY A 238 -3.04 -3.29 7.74
C GLY A 238 -2.83 -4.40 8.75
N PHE A 239 -3.29 -5.61 8.40
CA PHE A 239 -3.24 -6.79 9.25
C PHE A 239 -2.99 -8.05 8.41
N ILE A 240 -2.01 -7.98 7.53
CA ILE A 240 -1.74 -9.01 6.50
C ILE A 240 -1.48 -10.40 7.08
N SER A 241 -0.97 -10.50 8.31
CA SER A 241 -0.71 -11.79 8.97
C SER A 241 -1.97 -12.51 9.44
N THR A 242 -3.05 -11.77 9.70
CA THR A 242 -4.28 -12.32 10.29
C THR A 242 -5.45 -12.30 9.33
N GLN A 243 -5.47 -11.41 8.37
CA GLN A 243 -6.58 -11.19 7.43
C GLN A 243 -6.97 -12.45 6.64
N TYR A 244 -6.02 -13.35 6.41
CA TYR A 244 -6.20 -14.53 5.57
C TYR A 244 -5.85 -15.84 6.29
N SER A 245 -5.84 -15.80 7.62
CA SER A 245 -5.67 -17.01 8.44
C SER A 245 -6.96 -17.85 8.41
N PRO A 246 -6.88 -19.16 8.24
CA PRO A 246 -8.04 -20.05 8.36
C PRO A 246 -8.60 -20.07 9.78
N ASN A 247 -7.82 -19.65 10.77
CA ASN A 247 -8.26 -19.48 12.14
C ASN A 247 -8.72 -18.04 12.37
N GLN A 248 -9.71 -17.87 13.24
CA GLN A 248 -10.13 -16.52 13.61
C GLN A 248 -8.93 -15.76 14.20
N PRO A 249 -8.69 -14.52 13.76
CA PRO A 249 -7.61 -13.71 14.31
C PRO A 249 -7.87 -13.49 15.82
N VAL A 250 -6.88 -13.83 16.62
CA VAL A 250 -6.88 -13.52 18.05
C VAL A 250 -6.37 -12.09 18.21
N GLY A 251 -7.11 -11.26 18.92
CA GLY A 251 -6.68 -9.90 19.24
C GLY A 251 -5.40 -9.90 20.09
N PRO A 252 -4.74 -8.74 20.27
CA PRO A 252 -3.51 -8.66 21.04
C PRO A 252 -3.77 -9.08 22.50
N ALA A 253 -3.05 -10.11 22.95
CA ALA A 253 -3.22 -10.67 24.31
C ALA A 253 -2.76 -9.69 25.40
N ASN A 254 -1.86 -8.76 25.05
CA ASN A 254 -1.22 -7.80 25.95
C ASN A 254 -1.72 -6.36 25.74
N TYR A 255 -2.95 -6.18 25.25
CA TYR A 255 -3.54 -4.84 25.04
C TYR A 255 -3.58 -3.99 26.31
N SER A 256 -3.48 -4.60 27.51
CA SER A 256 -3.35 -3.89 28.79
C SER A 256 -2.16 -2.92 28.82
N ASN A 257 -1.12 -3.16 28.00
CA ASN A 257 0.03 -2.25 27.85
C ASN A 257 -0.40 -0.87 27.33
N LEU A 258 -1.49 -0.77 26.56
CA LEU A 258 -2.05 0.52 26.16
C LEU A 258 -2.45 1.36 27.38
N LEU A 259 -3.07 0.74 28.40
CA LEU A 259 -3.41 1.42 29.65
C LEU A 259 -2.17 1.87 30.40
N PHE A 260 -1.21 0.95 30.63
CA PHE A 260 -0.03 1.25 31.44
C PHE A 260 0.87 2.30 30.76
N LYS A 261 0.93 2.31 29.46
CA LYS A 261 1.70 3.29 28.67
C LYS A 261 0.88 4.53 28.27
N ARG A 262 -0.42 4.62 28.61
CA ARG A 262 -1.36 5.67 28.14
C ARG A 262 -1.26 5.85 26.64
N ALA A 263 -1.00 4.74 25.94
CA ALA A 263 -0.86 4.70 24.50
C ALA A 263 -2.22 4.69 23.81
N ARG A 264 -2.24 5.03 22.54
CA ARG A 264 -3.42 4.88 21.70
C ARG A 264 -3.10 4.02 20.48
N MET A 265 -4.10 3.27 20.03
CA MET A 265 -4.04 2.47 18.83
C MET A 265 -5.23 2.88 17.95
N GLN A 266 -4.96 3.32 16.74
CA GLN A 266 -5.95 3.88 15.82
C GLN A 266 -5.84 3.26 14.44
N GLY A 267 -6.96 2.73 13.94
CA GLY A 267 -7.10 2.38 12.52
C GLY A 267 -7.32 3.63 11.68
N PHE A 268 -6.85 3.59 10.44
CA PHE A 268 -7.10 4.62 9.44
C PHE A 268 -7.20 4.01 8.06
N VAL A 269 -7.92 4.66 7.17
CA VAL A 269 -8.01 4.31 5.76
C VAL A 269 -7.60 5.54 4.94
N PHE A 270 -6.72 5.34 3.96
CA PHE A 270 -6.22 6.42 3.09
C PHE A 270 -7.35 7.27 2.47
N PHE A 271 -8.46 6.64 2.10
CA PHE A 271 -9.58 7.32 1.45
C PHE A 271 -10.36 8.28 2.36
N ASP A 272 -10.24 8.17 3.68
CA ASP A 272 -10.83 9.13 4.62
C ASP A 272 -10.21 10.52 4.51
N TYR A 273 -9.03 10.62 3.86
CA TYR A 273 -8.29 11.86 3.67
C TYR A 273 -8.30 12.34 2.20
N TRP A 274 -9.23 11.84 1.41
CA TRP A 274 -9.24 12.11 -0.04
C TRP A 274 -9.40 13.60 -0.38
N ASP A 275 -10.17 14.33 0.42
CA ASP A 275 -10.35 15.78 0.31
C ASP A 275 -9.05 16.58 0.49
N ARG A 276 -8.07 16.01 1.19
CA ARG A 276 -6.74 16.60 1.45
C ARG A 276 -5.63 15.96 0.64
N TYR A 277 -5.97 14.99 -0.22
CA TYR A 277 -4.97 14.21 -0.93
C TYR A 277 -4.13 15.05 -1.90
N GLU A 278 -4.73 16.05 -2.56
CA GLU A 278 -3.98 16.93 -3.48
C GLU A 278 -2.84 17.66 -2.77
N GLN A 279 -3.05 18.10 -1.54
CA GLN A 279 -1.99 18.71 -0.72
C GLN A 279 -0.89 17.70 -0.37
N ALA A 280 -1.27 16.48 0.01
CA ALA A 280 -0.31 15.41 0.29
C ALA A 280 0.49 15.01 -0.96
N GLU A 281 -0.19 14.86 -2.11
CA GLU A 281 0.44 14.57 -3.40
C GLU A 281 1.48 15.62 -3.77
N LYS A 282 1.14 16.90 -3.63
CA LYS A 282 2.07 18.01 -3.87
C LYS A 282 3.32 17.89 -2.99
N GLN A 283 3.14 17.61 -1.70
CA GLN A 283 4.26 17.46 -0.77
C GLN A 283 5.13 16.24 -1.10
N LEU A 284 4.51 15.10 -1.46
CA LEU A 284 5.22 13.90 -1.88
C LEU A 284 6.01 14.15 -3.18
N CYS A 285 5.43 14.87 -4.14
CA CYS A 285 6.11 15.31 -5.35
C CYS A 285 7.32 16.19 -5.04
N GLU A 286 7.18 17.18 -4.14
CA GLU A 286 8.29 18.04 -3.74
C GLU A 286 9.43 17.26 -3.09
N TRP A 287 9.14 16.29 -2.23
CA TRP A 287 10.16 15.44 -1.62
C TRP A 287 10.83 14.52 -2.64
N TYR A 288 10.07 13.98 -3.58
CA TYR A 288 10.60 13.16 -4.66
C TYR A 288 11.53 13.97 -5.57
N ASP A 289 11.12 15.16 -6.02
CA ASP A 289 11.92 16.05 -6.87
C ASP A 289 13.23 16.51 -6.21
N LYS A 290 13.22 16.65 -4.88
CA LYS A 290 14.42 16.99 -4.10
C LYS A 290 15.30 15.77 -3.79
N GLY A 291 14.94 14.57 -4.28
CA GLY A 291 15.66 13.34 -3.99
C GLY A 291 15.57 12.87 -2.54
N MET A 292 14.61 13.40 -1.76
CA MET A 292 14.38 13.02 -0.38
C MET A 292 13.57 11.72 -0.26
N LEU A 293 12.80 11.39 -1.30
CA LEU A 293 12.07 10.13 -1.44
C LEU A 293 12.65 9.34 -2.60
N VAL A 294 13.01 8.09 -2.33
CA VAL A 294 13.46 7.12 -3.33
C VAL A 294 12.27 6.26 -3.73
N ASN A 295 11.91 6.28 -5.01
CA ASN A 295 10.90 5.37 -5.55
C ASN A 295 11.55 4.02 -5.86
N THR A 296 10.97 2.95 -5.35
CA THR A 296 11.41 1.59 -5.62
C THR A 296 10.23 0.74 -6.00
N GLU A 297 10.33 0.10 -7.15
CA GLU A 297 9.27 -0.71 -7.73
C GLU A 297 9.72 -2.16 -7.92
N TYR A 298 8.88 -3.09 -7.50
CA TYR A 298 8.95 -4.49 -7.88
C TYR A 298 8.15 -4.65 -9.16
N LEU A 299 8.86 -4.71 -10.28
CA LEU A 299 8.25 -4.68 -11.60
C LEU A 299 8.01 -6.09 -12.13
N THR A 300 6.78 -6.33 -12.55
CA THR A 300 6.40 -7.43 -13.43
C THR A 300 5.90 -6.87 -14.75
N ASN A 301 5.95 -7.65 -15.82
CA ASN A 301 5.43 -7.25 -17.11
C ASN A 301 4.35 -8.26 -17.53
N GLU A 302 3.43 -7.79 -18.37
CA GLU A 302 2.33 -8.56 -18.93
C GLU A 302 1.25 -8.96 -17.93
N LEU A 303 0.01 -8.85 -18.35
CA LEU A 303 -1.18 -9.07 -17.54
C LEU A 303 -1.24 -10.48 -16.92
N GLU A 304 -0.71 -11.48 -17.64
CA GLU A 304 -0.67 -12.88 -17.20
C GLU A 304 0.14 -13.11 -15.92
N HIS A 305 1.06 -12.19 -15.58
CA HIS A 305 1.86 -12.27 -14.36
C HIS A 305 1.19 -11.64 -13.13
N MET A 306 0.04 -10.99 -13.27
CA MET A 306 -0.68 -10.36 -12.14
C MET A 306 -1.01 -11.35 -11.01
N PRO A 307 -1.45 -12.61 -11.27
CA PRO A 307 -1.67 -13.58 -10.19
C PRO A 307 -0.42 -13.89 -9.37
N ALA A 308 0.72 -14.08 -10.05
CA ALA A 308 2.00 -14.33 -9.39
C ALA A 308 2.46 -13.10 -8.59
N ALA A 309 2.36 -11.91 -9.17
CA ALA A 309 2.69 -10.66 -8.51
C ALA A 309 1.84 -10.41 -7.24
N LEU A 310 0.56 -10.79 -7.27
CA LEU A 310 -0.29 -10.74 -6.08
C LEU A 310 0.15 -11.77 -5.03
N ALA A 311 0.47 -13.00 -5.43
CA ALA A 311 0.95 -14.05 -4.52
C ALA A 311 2.26 -13.66 -3.81
N ASP A 312 3.17 -13.00 -4.52
CA ASP A 312 4.46 -12.54 -3.99
C ASP A 312 4.33 -11.58 -2.81
N LEU A 313 3.24 -10.81 -2.74
CA LEU A 313 2.98 -9.93 -1.60
C LEU A 313 2.80 -10.72 -0.28
N PHE A 314 2.28 -11.93 -0.34
CA PHE A 314 2.02 -12.78 0.83
C PHE A 314 3.17 -13.72 1.17
N THR A 315 4.02 -14.05 0.20
CA THR A 315 5.22 -14.87 0.41
C THR A 315 6.45 -14.04 0.74
N GLY A 316 6.35 -12.72 0.57
CA GLY A 316 7.46 -11.79 0.74
C GLY A 316 8.44 -11.84 -0.45
N GLY A 317 7.95 -12.07 -1.68
CA GLY A 317 8.75 -12.00 -2.90
C GLY A 317 9.07 -10.57 -3.35
N ASN A 318 8.19 -9.61 -3.04
CA ASN A 318 8.36 -8.21 -3.46
C ASN A 318 9.30 -7.40 -2.57
N ARG A 319 9.90 -6.37 -3.16
CA ARG A 319 10.64 -5.29 -2.49
C ARG A 319 10.21 -3.94 -3.08
N GLY A 320 9.73 -3.03 -2.22
CA GLY A 320 9.09 -1.80 -2.68
C GLY A 320 7.67 -2.01 -3.18
N ILE A 321 7.23 -1.13 -4.06
CA ILE A 321 5.87 -1.09 -4.60
C ILE A 321 5.74 -2.09 -5.75
N ALA A 322 4.78 -3.01 -5.66
CA ALA A 322 4.51 -3.94 -6.74
C ALA A 322 3.75 -3.24 -7.87
N ILE A 323 4.28 -3.30 -9.07
CA ILE A 323 3.73 -2.73 -10.30
C ILE A 323 3.80 -3.78 -11.41
N CYS A 324 2.70 -3.99 -12.10
CA CYS A 324 2.66 -4.77 -13.33
C CYS A 324 2.49 -3.82 -14.53
N ARG A 325 3.43 -3.85 -15.47
CA ARG A 325 3.33 -3.13 -16.74
C ARG A 325 2.54 -3.97 -17.72
N VAL A 326 1.39 -3.44 -18.12
CA VAL A 326 0.49 -4.08 -19.09
C VAL A 326 0.66 -3.50 -20.48
N GLY A 327 0.83 -2.19 -20.56
CA GLY A 327 1.03 -1.46 -21.82
C GLY A 327 2.25 -0.55 -21.82
N ALA A 328 2.60 -0.04 -22.98
CA ALA A 328 3.68 0.95 -23.12
C ALA A 328 3.24 2.29 -22.47
N ASP A 329 4.16 2.92 -21.75
CA ASP A 329 4.02 4.31 -21.27
C ASP A 329 4.10 5.25 -22.46
N PRO A 330 3.10 6.11 -22.76
CA PRO A 330 3.05 6.96 -23.95
C PRO A 330 4.08 8.07 -23.96
#